data_65d09610c8f3e690286f256b3cfa7e80
#
_entry.id   65d09610c8f3e690286f256b3cfa7e80
#
_cell.length_a   1.000
_cell.length_b   1.000
_cell.length_c   1.000
_cell.angle_alpha   90.00
_cell.angle_beta   90.00
_cell.angle_gamma   90.00
#
_symmetry.space_group_name_H-M   'P 1'
#
loop_
_entity.id
_entity.type
_entity.pdbx_description
1 polymer ?
#
loop_
_entity_poly.entity_id
_entity_poly.type
_entity_poly.pdbx_seq_one_letter_code
_entity_poly.pdbx_strand_id
1 'polypeptide(L)'
;MTYDLKITGGTIVDGTRAPRFVGDVGIKNGKVVALGAAPDDAVRTIDAAGRIVTPGFVDIHTHYDAQIIWDQLVSCSPWHGVTTVVMGNCGFSVAPTRPMHRDLIMRTLENVEGMSVEALKAGLSMEWPFETFPEYLSFLDGRQWTLD
;
A
#
# COMPACT_ATOMS: atom_id res chain seq x y z
N MET A 1 -2.43 26.57 15.95
CA MET A 1 -1.92 26.08 14.65
C MET A 1 -3.11 25.46 13.93
N THR A 2 -3.30 25.63 12.62
CA THR A 2 -4.41 24.98 11.91
C THR A 2 -3.93 23.65 11.36
N TYR A 3 -4.63 22.58 11.68
CA TYR A 3 -4.37 21.23 11.11
C TYR A 3 -4.87 21.16 9.66
N ASP A 4 -4.26 20.31 8.86
CA ASP A 4 -4.79 19.99 7.52
C ASP A 4 -5.96 19.02 7.65
N LEU A 5 -5.85 18.09 8.60
CA LEU A 5 -6.89 17.12 8.95
C LEU A 5 -6.92 16.91 10.47
N LYS A 6 -8.13 16.87 11.01
CA LYS A 6 -8.39 16.43 12.39
C LYS A 6 -9.35 15.24 12.39
N ILE A 7 -9.06 14.23 13.18
CA ILE A 7 -9.94 13.09 13.43
C ILE A 7 -10.38 13.21 14.89
N THR A 8 -11.68 13.22 15.15
CA THR A 8 -12.20 13.51 16.48
C THR A 8 -12.96 12.34 17.10
N GLY A 9 -12.83 12.18 18.42
CA GLY A 9 -13.65 11.28 19.24
C GLY A 9 -13.49 9.79 18.97
N GLY A 10 -12.44 9.37 18.27
CA GLY A 10 -12.21 7.96 17.97
C GLY A 10 -11.55 7.20 19.11
N THR A 11 -11.73 5.88 19.13
CA THR A 11 -10.94 4.99 19.99
C THR A 11 -9.59 4.74 19.34
N ILE A 12 -8.54 5.34 19.88
CA ILE A 12 -7.19 5.28 19.32
C ILE A 12 -6.48 4.00 19.77
N VAL A 13 -5.93 3.28 18.77
CA VAL A 13 -5.02 2.14 18.95
C VAL A 13 -3.76 2.47 18.15
N ASP A 14 -2.73 2.97 18.80
CA ASP A 14 -1.58 3.62 18.15
C ASP A 14 -0.44 2.67 17.74
N GLY A 15 -0.60 1.36 18.02
CA GLY A 15 0.41 0.34 17.69
C GLY A 15 1.56 0.24 18.70
N THR A 16 1.62 1.07 19.74
CA THR A 16 2.70 1.07 20.75
C THR A 16 2.56 -0.02 21.82
N ARG A 17 1.45 -0.80 21.78
CA ARG A 17 1.01 -1.74 22.82
C ARG A 17 0.48 -1.05 24.10
N ALA A 18 0.38 0.27 24.11
CA ALA A 18 -0.33 0.98 25.17
C ALA A 18 -1.84 0.67 25.14
N PRO A 19 -2.54 0.77 26.28
CA PRO A 19 -3.99 0.64 26.30
C PRO A 19 -4.66 1.64 25.35
N ARG A 20 -5.69 1.19 24.63
CA ARG A 20 -6.51 2.09 23.81
C ARG A 20 -7.15 3.20 24.64
N PHE A 21 -7.33 4.34 24.02
CA PHE A 21 -7.99 5.49 24.65
C PHE A 21 -8.87 6.24 23.64
N VAL A 22 -9.84 6.99 24.12
CA VAL A 22 -10.66 7.88 23.28
C VAL A 22 -9.97 9.23 23.18
N GLY A 23 -9.86 9.76 21.96
CA GLY A 23 -9.19 11.02 21.74
C GLY A 23 -9.24 11.48 20.29
N ASP A 24 -8.49 12.54 20.03
CA ASP A 24 -8.37 13.18 18.73
C ASP A 24 -6.99 12.98 18.12
N VAL A 25 -6.91 13.10 16.79
CA VAL A 25 -5.65 13.10 16.03
C VAL A 25 -5.59 14.37 15.20
N GLY A 26 -4.53 15.15 15.35
CA GLY A 26 -4.25 16.31 14.52
C GLY A 26 -3.11 16.03 13.54
N ILE A 27 -3.34 16.28 12.25
CA ILE A 27 -2.40 16.03 11.17
C ILE A 27 -2.05 17.34 10.50
N LYS A 28 -0.75 17.56 10.28
CA LYS A 28 -0.20 18.73 9.57
C LYS A 28 0.96 18.32 8.68
N ASN A 29 0.92 18.74 7.40
CA ASN A 29 1.94 18.44 6.40
C ASN A 29 2.24 16.91 6.33
N GLY A 30 1.18 16.08 6.30
CA GLY A 30 1.28 14.62 6.23
C GLY A 30 1.78 13.94 7.50
N LYS A 31 1.95 14.66 8.61
CA LYS A 31 2.46 14.11 9.87
C LYS A 31 1.45 14.26 11.01
N VAL A 32 1.37 13.26 11.87
CA VAL A 32 0.64 13.36 13.14
C VAL A 32 1.42 14.31 14.06
N VAL A 33 0.79 15.42 14.42
CA VAL A 33 1.38 16.46 15.28
C VAL A 33 0.65 16.62 16.62
N ALA A 34 -0.53 16.01 16.76
CA ALA A 34 -1.28 15.95 18.00
C ALA A 34 -1.96 14.58 18.13
N LEU A 35 -1.90 14.00 19.32
CA LEU A 35 -2.50 12.70 19.64
C LEU A 35 -3.12 12.77 21.04
N GLY A 36 -4.39 12.35 21.16
CA GLY A 36 -5.18 12.40 22.39
C GLY A 36 -6.02 13.67 22.48
N ALA A 37 -5.43 14.83 22.31
CA ALA A 37 -6.14 16.11 22.21
C ALA A 37 -5.62 16.91 21.02
N ALA A 38 -6.54 17.40 20.18
CA ALA A 38 -6.23 18.26 19.05
C ALA A 38 -7.09 19.54 19.14
N PRO A 39 -6.68 20.52 19.97
CA PRO A 39 -7.53 21.66 20.31
C PRO A 39 -7.70 22.67 19.17
N ASP A 40 -6.75 22.71 18.25
CA ASP A 40 -6.75 23.69 17.18
C ASP A 40 -7.79 23.38 16.08
N ASP A 41 -8.12 24.39 15.27
CA ASP A 41 -8.97 24.24 14.11
C ASP A 41 -8.30 23.39 13.02
N ALA A 42 -9.11 22.88 12.09
CA ALA A 42 -8.63 22.08 10.96
C ALA A 42 -9.31 22.48 9.66
N VAL A 43 -8.62 22.34 8.54
CA VAL A 43 -9.16 22.51 7.20
C VAL A 43 -10.25 21.45 6.94
N ARG A 44 -10.02 20.23 7.40
CA ARG A 44 -10.96 19.10 7.31
C ARG A 44 -11.04 18.38 8.65
N THR A 45 -12.26 18.00 9.03
CA THR A 45 -12.50 17.19 10.23
C THR A 45 -13.26 15.92 9.87
N ILE A 46 -12.84 14.80 10.45
CA ILE A 46 -13.51 13.50 10.39
C ILE A 46 -14.02 13.17 11.79
N ASP A 47 -15.31 12.99 11.92
CA ASP A 47 -15.91 12.43 13.15
C ASP A 47 -15.70 10.91 13.16
N ALA A 48 -14.97 10.44 14.17
CA ALA A 48 -14.68 9.03 14.40
C ALA A 48 -15.36 8.49 15.67
N ALA A 49 -16.37 9.18 16.20
CA ALA A 49 -17.11 8.72 17.36
C ALA A 49 -17.64 7.29 17.14
N GLY A 50 -17.37 6.39 18.08
CA GLY A 50 -17.73 4.97 17.99
C GLY A 50 -16.87 4.13 17.00
N ARG A 51 -15.85 4.71 16.41
CA ARG A 51 -14.92 4.03 15.49
C ARG A 51 -13.55 3.84 16.11
N ILE A 52 -12.78 2.91 15.56
CA ILE A 52 -11.38 2.70 15.91
C ILE A 52 -10.52 3.52 14.95
N VAL A 53 -9.53 4.23 15.49
CA VAL A 53 -8.52 4.96 14.73
C VAL A 53 -7.16 4.31 14.97
N THR A 54 -6.55 3.84 13.90
CA THR A 54 -5.25 3.15 13.93
C THR A 54 -4.31 3.78 12.89
N PRO A 55 -2.98 3.59 13.00
CA PRO A 55 -2.10 3.68 11.86
C PRO A 55 -2.57 2.76 10.73
N GLY A 56 -2.24 3.08 9.48
CA GLY A 56 -2.48 2.18 8.36
C GLY A 56 -1.75 0.85 8.56
N PHE A 57 -2.33 -0.21 8.03
CA PHE A 57 -1.71 -1.54 8.13
C PHE A 57 -0.55 -1.66 7.14
N VAL A 58 0.51 -2.34 7.58
CA VAL A 58 1.64 -2.74 6.73
C VAL A 58 1.46 -4.22 6.41
N ASP A 59 1.22 -4.55 5.15
CA ASP A 59 1.17 -5.93 4.70
C ASP A 59 2.57 -6.35 4.25
N ILE A 60 3.19 -7.20 5.03
CA ILE A 60 4.59 -7.60 4.84
C ILE A 60 4.77 -8.77 3.87
N HIS A 61 3.70 -9.33 3.33
CA HIS A 61 3.76 -10.46 2.41
C HIS A 61 2.66 -10.36 1.36
N THR A 62 3.00 -9.80 0.21
CA THR A 62 2.09 -9.61 -0.92
C THR A 62 2.67 -10.18 -2.20
N HIS A 63 1.81 -10.37 -3.20
CA HIS A 63 2.15 -10.85 -4.54
C HIS A 63 1.84 -9.79 -5.60
N TYR A 64 2.05 -8.51 -5.26
CA TYR A 64 1.75 -7.40 -6.16
C TYR A 64 2.80 -7.15 -7.24
N ASP A 65 3.90 -7.87 -7.25
CA ASP A 65 5.03 -7.68 -8.16
C ASP A 65 4.65 -7.58 -9.64
N ALA A 66 3.68 -8.39 -10.05
CA ALA A 66 3.12 -8.33 -11.40
C ALA A 66 1.94 -7.37 -11.47
N GLN A 67 0.99 -7.46 -10.52
CA GLN A 67 -0.27 -6.72 -10.52
C GLN A 67 -0.05 -5.21 -10.54
N ILE A 68 0.95 -4.71 -9.83
CA ILE A 68 1.27 -3.28 -9.75
C ILE A 68 1.56 -2.65 -11.13
N ILE A 69 1.91 -3.46 -12.14
CA ILE A 69 2.19 -2.97 -13.48
C ILE A 69 0.92 -2.44 -14.18
N TRP A 70 -0.24 -3.01 -13.90
CA TRP A 70 -1.53 -2.61 -14.49
C TRP A 70 -2.53 -2.06 -13.49
N ASP A 71 -2.40 -2.39 -12.20
CA ASP A 71 -3.29 -1.92 -11.15
C ASP A 71 -2.56 -0.94 -10.21
N GLN A 72 -2.55 0.33 -10.59
CA GLN A 72 -1.93 1.40 -9.79
C GLN A 72 -2.68 1.68 -8.49
N LEU A 73 -3.91 1.21 -8.35
CA LEU A 73 -4.67 1.33 -7.11
C LEU A 73 -4.28 0.25 -6.10
N VAL A 74 -3.54 -0.77 -6.53
CA VAL A 74 -3.19 -1.94 -5.73
C VAL A 74 -4.46 -2.51 -5.08
N SER A 75 -5.46 -2.77 -5.94
CA SER A 75 -6.84 -3.05 -5.54
C SER A 75 -6.93 -4.17 -4.52
N CYS A 76 -7.91 -4.06 -3.75
CA CYS A 76 -8.40 -4.59 -2.50
C CYS A 76 -7.60 -4.22 -1.24
N SER A 77 -6.29 -4.16 -1.21
CA SER A 77 -5.55 -3.84 0.02
C SER A 77 -5.92 -2.49 0.65
N PRO A 78 -6.01 -1.36 -0.10
CA PRO A 78 -6.42 -0.06 0.47
C PRO A 78 -7.83 -0.10 1.08
N TRP A 79 -8.74 -0.90 0.52
CA TRP A 79 -10.10 -1.02 1.01
C TRP A 79 -10.18 -1.69 2.39
N HIS A 80 -9.12 -2.38 2.80
CA HIS A 80 -8.96 -3.02 4.09
C HIS A 80 -8.07 -2.23 5.06
N GLY A 81 -7.70 -0.98 4.69
CA GLY A 81 -6.89 -0.10 5.54
C GLY A 81 -5.39 -0.37 5.47
N VAL A 82 -4.94 -1.14 4.50
CA VAL A 82 -3.50 -1.28 4.20
C VAL A 82 -3.01 0.01 3.53
N THR A 83 -1.90 0.54 4.00
CA THR A 83 -1.25 1.76 3.48
C THR A 83 0.17 1.51 2.98
N THR A 84 0.74 0.37 3.31
CA THR A 84 2.09 -0.02 2.89
C THR A 84 2.11 -1.51 2.60
N VAL A 85 2.74 -1.91 1.49
CA VAL A 85 2.92 -3.31 1.12
C VAL A 85 4.39 -3.63 0.89
N VAL A 86 4.80 -4.86 1.23
CA VAL A 86 6.13 -5.37 0.91
C VAL A 86 5.98 -6.44 -0.17
N MET A 87 6.61 -6.21 -1.31
CA MET A 87 6.62 -7.13 -2.44
C MET A 87 7.90 -7.97 -2.46
N GLY A 88 7.86 -9.12 -3.12
CA GLY A 88 9.01 -10.02 -3.28
C GLY A 88 9.36 -10.86 -2.05
N ASN A 89 8.70 -10.69 -0.91
CA ASN A 89 8.99 -11.39 0.33
C ASN A 89 8.73 -12.91 0.24
N CYS A 90 7.84 -13.36 -0.63
CA CYS A 90 7.60 -14.78 -0.86
C CYS A 90 8.69 -15.48 -1.68
N GLY A 91 9.64 -14.73 -2.25
CA GLY A 91 10.73 -15.25 -3.09
C GLY A 91 10.39 -15.38 -4.58
N PHE A 92 9.18 -15.02 -5.00
CA PHE A 92 8.78 -14.96 -6.41
C PHE A 92 8.59 -13.51 -6.84
N SER A 93 9.11 -13.15 -8.02
CA SER A 93 9.04 -11.80 -8.55
C SER A 93 9.14 -11.80 -10.07
N VAL A 94 8.76 -10.67 -10.68
CA VAL A 94 8.86 -10.43 -12.13
C VAL A 94 10.23 -9.85 -12.54
N ALA A 95 11.06 -9.44 -11.59
CA ALA A 95 12.40 -8.92 -11.81
C ALA A 95 13.38 -9.43 -10.72
N PRO A 96 14.64 -9.74 -11.09
CA PRO A 96 15.20 -9.69 -12.45
C PRO A 96 14.75 -10.86 -13.32
N THR A 97 14.52 -10.62 -14.61
CA THR A 97 14.19 -11.69 -15.56
C THR A 97 14.62 -11.35 -16.99
N ARG A 98 15.17 -12.33 -17.70
CA ARG A 98 15.52 -12.18 -19.10
C ARG A 98 14.32 -12.49 -20.00
N PRO A 99 14.21 -11.89 -21.21
CA PRO A 99 13.09 -12.12 -22.11
C PRO A 99 12.78 -13.59 -22.35
N MET A 100 13.81 -14.42 -22.51
CA MET A 100 13.69 -15.86 -22.75
C MET A 100 13.08 -16.64 -21.58
N HIS A 101 13.04 -16.08 -20.37
CA HIS A 101 12.50 -16.74 -19.18
C HIS A 101 11.12 -16.22 -18.76
N ARG A 102 10.56 -15.22 -19.46
CA ARG A 102 9.30 -14.57 -19.08
C ARG A 102 8.12 -15.55 -19.06
N ASP A 103 8.02 -16.44 -20.05
CA ASP A 103 6.96 -17.47 -20.05
C ASP A 103 7.09 -18.43 -18.84
N LEU A 104 8.31 -18.77 -18.44
CA LEU A 104 8.53 -19.61 -17.26
C LEU A 104 8.10 -18.88 -15.98
N ILE A 105 8.46 -17.60 -15.84
CA ILE A 105 8.04 -16.78 -14.71
C ILE A 105 6.52 -16.68 -14.63
N MET A 106 5.83 -16.39 -15.75
CA MET A 106 4.37 -16.31 -15.77
C MET A 106 3.69 -17.62 -15.35
N ARG A 107 4.21 -18.77 -15.79
CA ARG A 107 3.70 -20.09 -15.35
C ARG A 107 3.96 -20.37 -13.87
N THR A 108 5.09 -19.89 -13.35
CA THR A 108 5.40 -19.99 -11.92
C THR A 108 4.44 -19.15 -11.10
N LEU A 109 4.19 -17.90 -11.52
CA LEU A 109 3.24 -17.00 -10.86
C LEU A 109 1.79 -17.54 -10.94
N GLU A 110 1.41 -18.18 -12.04
CA GLU A 110 0.10 -18.84 -12.14
C GLU A 110 -0.10 -19.87 -11.02
N ASN A 111 0.91 -20.68 -10.75
CA ASN A 111 0.83 -21.69 -9.69
C ASN A 111 0.87 -21.07 -8.27
N VAL A 112 1.58 -19.96 -8.10
CA VAL A 112 1.78 -19.32 -6.79
C VAL A 112 0.64 -18.37 -6.45
N GLU A 113 0.18 -17.59 -7.43
CA GLU A 113 -0.78 -16.50 -7.23
C GLU A 113 -2.20 -16.87 -7.65
N GLY A 114 -2.38 -18.02 -8.32
CA GLY A 114 -3.69 -18.43 -8.85
C GLY A 114 -4.20 -17.54 -9.99
N MET A 115 -3.34 -16.70 -10.56
CA MET A 115 -3.67 -15.83 -11.69
C MET A 115 -3.30 -16.52 -13.01
N SER A 116 -4.25 -16.71 -13.91
CA SER A 116 -3.98 -17.43 -15.17
C SER A 116 -2.89 -16.75 -16.01
N VAL A 117 -2.16 -17.55 -16.78
CA VAL A 117 -1.14 -17.03 -17.72
C VAL A 117 -1.75 -16.02 -18.70
N GLU A 118 -3.00 -16.21 -19.11
CA GLU A 118 -3.72 -15.29 -20.00
C GLU A 118 -3.93 -13.93 -19.32
N ALA A 119 -4.35 -13.94 -18.04
CA ALA A 119 -4.52 -12.71 -17.26
C ALA A 119 -3.17 -11.99 -17.03
N LEU A 120 -2.12 -12.75 -16.72
CA LEU A 120 -0.77 -12.22 -16.58
C LEU A 120 -0.27 -11.61 -17.91
N LYS A 121 -0.49 -12.27 -19.04
CA LYS A 121 -0.14 -11.73 -20.36
C LYS A 121 -0.91 -10.46 -20.69
N ALA A 122 -2.19 -10.40 -20.38
CA ALA A 122 -3.00 -9.21 -20.59
C ALA A 122 -2.56 -8.04 -19.68
N GLY A 123 -2.27 -8.31 -18.42
CA GLY A 123 -1.87 -7.33 -17.44
C GLY A 123 -0.44 -6.82 -17.64
N LEU A 124 0.51 -7.70 -17.87
CA LEU A 124 1.90 -7.37 -18.19
C LEU A 124 2.06 -6.74 -19.58
N SER A 125 0.95 -6.69 -20.34
CA SER A 125 0.77 -6.10 -21.67
C SER A 125 2.07 -5.98 -22.44
N MET A 126 2.36 -6.96 -23.27
CA MET A 126 3.29 -6.91 -24.41
C MET A 126 4.66 -6.22 -24.20
N GLU A 127 4.80 -5.31 -23.26
CA GLU A 127 6.03 -4.59 -22.95
C GLU A 127 6.39 -4.78 -21.49
N TRP A 128 7.12 -5.83 -21.20
CA TRP A 128 7.85 -6.01 -19.97
C TRP A 128 9.09 -5.11 -20.04
N PRO A 129 9.06 -3.88 -19.51
CA PRO A 129 10.02 -2.83 -19.88
C PRO A 129 11.34 -2.90 -19.11
N PHE A 130 11.56 -3.97 -18.38
CA PHE A 130 12.74 -4.16 -17.52
C PHE A 130 13.25 -5.60 -17.62
N GLU A 131 14.54 -5.78 -17.35
CA GLU A 131 15.20 -7.08 -17.18
C GLU A 131 15.87 -7.19 -15.82
N THR A 132 16.45 -6.10 -15.35
CA THR A 132 17.14 -6.01 -14.07
C THR A 132 16.24 -5.45 -12.96
N PHE A 133 16.59 -5.72 -11.72
CA PHE A 133 15.87 -5.17 -10.58
C PHE A 133 15.96 -3.63 -10.48
N PRO A 134 17.12 -2.97 -10.75
CA PRO A 134 17.17 -1.51 -10.82
C PRO A 134 16.23 -0.91 -11.88
N GLU A 135 16.11 -1.54 -13.05
CA GLU A 135 15.16 -1.09 -14.09
C GLU A 135 13.70 -1.23 -13.62
N TYR A 136 13.37 -2.30 -12.92
CA TYR A 136 12.06 -2.48 -12.32
C TYR A 136 11.76 -1.38 -11.29
N LEU A 137 12.68 -1.07 -10.39
CA LEU A 137 12.52 0.03 -9.45
C LEU A 137 12.35 1.37 -10.16
N SER A 138 13.17 1.67 -11.17
CA SER A 138 13.04 2.90 -11.98
C SER A 138 11.69 2.98 -12.69
N PHE A 139 11.16 1.85 -13.16
CA PHE A 139 9.83 1.76 -13.76
C PHE A 139 8.74 2.10 -12.75
N LEU A 140 8.87 1.64 -11.50
CA LEU A 140 7.92 1.95 -10.43
C LEU A 140 8.02 3.42 -10.01
N ASP A 141 9.22 3.98 -9.84
CA ASP A 141 9.46 5.37 -9.40
C ASP A 141 8.79 6.42 -10.32
N GLY A 142 8.59 6.10 -11.59
CA GLY A 142 7.91 6.95 -12.56
C GLY A 142 6.39 7.00 -12.44
N ARG A 143 5.78 6.31 -11.48
CA ARG A 143 4.33 6.14 -11.36
C ARG A 143 3.81 6.64 -10.01
N GLN A 144 2.51 6.93 -9.97
CA GLN A 144 1.81 7.25 -8.72
C GLN A 144 1.02 6.03 -8.25
N TRP A 145 1.18 5.71 -6.98
CA TRP A 145 0.51 4.60 -6.32
C TRP A 145 -0.43 5.10 -5.22
N THR A 146 -1.41 4.29 -4.86
CA THR A 146 -2.30 4.55 -3.70
C THR A 146 -1.69 4.10 -2.38
N LEU A 147 -0.66 3.27 -2.42
CA LEU A 147 0.09 2.73 -1.28
C LEU A 147 1.58 3.10 -1.39
N ASP A 148 2.28 3.05 -0.27
CA ASP A 148 3.73 3.14 -0.17
C ASP A 148 4.40 1.76 -0.22
#